data_5cca2e98af2de8c1b39f6a5912c61962
#
_entry.id   5cca2e98af2de8c1b39f6a5912c61962
#
_cell.length_a   1.000
_cell.length_b   1.000
_cell.length_c   1.000
_cell.angle_alpha   90.00
_cell.angle_beta   90.00
_cell.angle_gamma   90.00
#
_symmetry.space_group_name_H-M   'P 1'
#
loop_
_entity.id
_entity.type
_entity.pdbx_description
1 polymer ?
#
loop_
_entity_poly.entity_id
_entity_poly.type
_entity_poly.pdbx_seq_one_letter_code
_entity_poly.pdbx_strand_id
1 'polypeptide(L)'
;MKLSYAITVKDEFLEIQRLLQKLLTLKQPQDEIVVLYDSKNGSIGVESYLRKMNVETTQFLWYPYEFDGHFANLKNELTKHCSGDYIFQIDADEYPHETLMDNIHEILETNDVDVILVPRVNTVEGLTQQHIEKWGWKVNEEGWVNFPDPQWRIYKNSESIRWENKVHEKLVGYDTISNLPWMEELSLYHPKDIERQEKQNEYYDTLV
;
A
#
# COMPACT_ATOMS: atom_id res chain seq x y z
N MET A 1 9.74 16.30 -10.74
CA MET A 1 9.44 15.53 -9.52
C MET A 1 9.54 14.04 -9.83
N LYS A 2 10.07 13.24 -8.91
CA LYS A 2 10.16 11.79 -8.98
C LYS A 2 9.29 11.16 -7.87
N LEU A 3 8.56 10.10 -8.19
CA LEU A 3 7.75 9.35 -7.23
C LEU A 3 8.35 7.95 -7.00
N SER A 4 8.42 7.52 -5.73
CA SER A 4 8.76 6.14 -5.37
C SER A 4 7.48 5.39 -5.02
N TYR A 5 7.12 4.38 -5.81
CA TYR A 5 6.09 3.41 -5.44
C TYR A 5 6.72 2.39 -4.50
N ALA A 6 6.39 2.48 -3.22
CA ALA A 6 7.00 1.71 -2.16
C ALA A 6 6.06 0.59 -1.70
N ILE A 7 6.49 -0.66 -1.80
CA ILE A 7 5.63 -1.84 -1.61
C ILE A 7 6.22 -2.76 -0.55
N THR A 8 5.39 -3.18 0.40
CA THR A 8 5.71 -4.30 1.30
C THR A 8 5.03 -5.57 0.81
N VAL A 9 5.74 -6.70 0.80
CA VAL A 9 5.20 -7.99 0.35
C VAL A 9 5.77 -9.15 1.16
N LYS A 10 4.95 -10.18 1.37
CA LYS A 10 5.30 -11.43 2.05
C LYS A 10 4.99 -12.66 1.19
N ASP A 11 3.74 -13.05 1.09
CA ASP A 11 3.26 -14.26 0.42
C ASP A 11 2.14 -13.98 -0.62
N GLU A 12 1.86 -12.71 -0.89
CA GLU A 12 0.86 -12.20 -1.81
C GLU A 12 1.30 -12.35 -3.29
N PHE A 13 1.43 -13.60 -3.78
CA PHE A 13 2.04 -13.88 -5.08
C PHE A 13 1.24 -13.35 -6.28
N LEU A 14 -0.07 -13.57 -6.31
CA LEU A 14 -0.91 -13.11 -7.42
C LEU A 14 -1.14 -11.60 -7.35
N GLU A 15 -1.29 -11.09 -6.15
CA GLU A 15 -1.53 -9.69 -5.87
C GLU A 15 -0.33 -8.83 -6.27
N ILE A 16 0.87 -9.22 -5.87
CA ILE A 16 2.10 -8.47 -6.24
C ILE A 16 2.33 -8.50 -7.77
N GLN A 17 2.00 -9.59 -8.45
CA GLN A 17 2.10 -9.64 -9.92
C GLN A 17 1.15 -8.62 -10.56
N ARG A 18 -0.11 -8.58 -10.12
CA ARG A 18 -1.11 -7.62 -10.60
C ARG A 18 -0.67 -6.18 -10.34
N LEU A 19 -0.24 -5.89 -9.11
CA LEU A 19 0.21 -4.56 -8.72
C LEU A 19 1.40 -4.11 -9.56
N LEU A 20 2.46 -4.92 -9.67
CA LEU A 20 3.66 -4.56 -10.43
C LEU A 20 3.38 -4.40 -11.93
N GLN A 21 2.55 -5.25 -12.52
CA GLN A 21 2.14 -5.10 -13.91
C GLN A 21 1.44 -3.76 -14.16
N LYS A 22 0.53 -3.37 -13.25
CA LYS A 22 -0.19 -2.10 -13.34
C LYS A 22 0.75 -0.91 -13.18
N LEU A 23 1.61 -0.90 -12.17
CA LEU A 23 2.56 0.17 -11.92
C LEU A 23 3.56 0.33 -13.07
N LEU A 24 4.12 -0.75 -13.60
CA LEU A 24 5.06 -0.71 -14.72
C LEU A 24 4.44 -0.18 -16.01
N THR A 25 3.12 -0.37 -16.18
CA THR A 25 2.38 0.13 -17.34
C THR A 25 2.04 1.62 -17.22
N LEU A 26 1.75 2.10 -16.01
CA LEU A 26 1.15 3.41 -15.79
C LEU A 26 2.11 4.46 -15.18
N LYS A 27 3.19 4.04 -14.50
CA LYS A 27 4.12 4.97 -13.87
C LYS A 27 4.86 5.83 -14.91
N GLN A 28 5.26 7.01 -14.52
CA GLN A 28 6.11 7.87 -15.36
C GLN A 28 7.55 7.29 -15.48
N PRO A 29 8.27 7.59 -16.59
CA PRO A 29 9.62 7.06 -16.81
C PRO A 29 10.63 7.39 -15.72
N GLN A 30 10.51 8.54 -15.05
CA GLN A 30 11.41 8.96 -13.97
C GLN A 30 11.13 8.26 -12.63
N ASP A 31 9.93 7.69 -12.45
CA ASP A 31 9.51 7.05 -11.21
C ASP A 31 10.17 5.69 -11.01
N GLU A 32 10.28 5.28 -9.78
CA GLU A 32 10.81 3.98 -9.39
C GLU A 32 9.79 3.14 -8.63
N ILE A 33 9.99 1.84 -8.65
CA ILE A 33 9.28 0.87 -7.81
C ILE A 33 10.29 0.26 -6.85
N VAL A 34 10.01 0.35 -5.55
CA VAL A 34 10.85 -0.21 -4.49
C VAL A 34 10.03 -1.20 -3.68
N VAL A 35 10.49 -2.44 -3.63
CA VAL A 35 9.80 -3.53 -2.92
C VAL A 35 10.63 -4.00 -1.74
N LEU A 36 10.03 -4.07 -0.55
CA LEU A 36 10.61 -4.71 0.62
C LEU A 36 9.90 -6.04 0.87
N TYR A 37 10.67 -7.13 0.77
CA TYR A 37 10.18 -8.50 0.90
C TYR A 37 10.47 -9.05 2.29
N ASP A 38 9.45 -9.56 3.00
CA ASP A 38 9.63 -10.29 4.25
C ASP A 38 10.34 -11.63 3.98
N SER A 39 11.66 -11.65 4.10
CA SER A 39 12.48 -12.82 3.84
C SER A 39 12.35 -13.90 4.90
N LYS A 40 11.81 -13.58 6.08
CA LYS A 40 11.62 -14.53 7.18
C LYS A 40 10.35 -15.38 7.02
N ASN A 41 9.27 -14.76 6.56
CA ASN A 41 7.95 -15.40 6.50
C ASN A 41 7.38 -15.46 5.08
N GLY A 42 8.10 -14.91 4.12
CA GLY A 42 7.65 -14.79 2.73
C GLY A 42 7.74 -16.08 1.94
N SER A 43 7.02 -16.14 0.82
CA SER A 43 6.98 -17.33 -0.03
C SER A 43 8.12 -17.34 -1.04
N ILE A 44 8.66 -18.53 -1.34
CA ILE A 44 9.68 -18.75 -2.40
C ILE A 44 9.16 -18.28 -3.77
N GLY A 45 7.85 -18.39 -4.02
CA GLY A 45 7.23 -17.91 -5.26
C GLY A 45 7.37 -16.41 -5.44
N VAL A 46 7.11 -15.62 -4.39
CA VAL A 46 7.28 -14.15 -4.40
C VAL A 46 8.76 -13.81 -4.61
N GLU A 47 9.67 -14.41 -3.84
CA GLU A 47 11.11 -14.13 -3.97
C GLU A 47 11.62 -14.40 -5.39
N SER A 48 11.27 -15.55 -5.96
CA SER A 48 11.68 -15.93 -7.31
C SER A 48 11.15 -14.94 -8.37
N TYR A 49 9.92 -14.47 -8.19
CA TYR A 49 9.32 -13.48 -9.07
C TYR A 49 10.03 -12.13 -8.97
N LEU A 50 10.31 -11.64 -7.77
CA LEU A 50 11.03 -10.38 -7.56
C LEU A 50 12.44 -10.43 -8.14
N ARG A 51 13.17 -11.55 -7.98
CA ARG A 51 14.49 -11.76 -8.60
C ARG A 51 14.42 -11.66 -10.11
N LYS A 52 13.42 -12.27 -10.74
CA LYS A 52 13.20 -12.20 -12.19
C LYS A 52 12.94 -10.75 -12.63
N MET A 53 12.02 -10.05 -11.96
CA MET A 53 11.67 -8.65 -12.26
C MET A 53 12.89 -7.72 -12.19
N ASN A 54 13.77 -7.91 -11.22
CA ASN A 54 14.98 -7.09 -11.05
C ASN A 54 15.99 -7.24 -12.21
N VAL A 55 15.98 -8.36 -12.91
CA VAL A 55 16.80 -8.58 -14.11
C VAL A 55 16.16 -7.94 -15.35
N GLU A 56 14.84 -7.98 -15.44
CA GLU A 56 14.07 -7.55 -16.61
C GLU A 56 13.78 -6.04 -16.65
N THR A 57 13.90 -5.34 -15.51
CA THR A 57 13.43 -3.96 -15.37
C THR A 57 14.40 -3.08 -14.60
N THR A 58 14.90 -2.00 -15.22
CA THR A 58 15.94 -1.13 -14.64
C THR A 58 15.46 -0.17 -13.54
N GLN A 59 14.16 0.08 -13.44
CA GLN A 59 13.55 0.99 -12.45
C GLN A 59 12.77 0.23 -11.37
N PHE A 60 13.13 -1.00 -11.18
CA PHE A 60 12.60 -1.89 -10.17
C PHE A 60 13.71 -2.32 -9.23
N LEU A 61 13.54 -2.04 -7.95
CA LEU A 61 14.47 -2.41 -6.88
C LEU A 61 13.71 -3.27 -5.86
N TRP A 62 14.37 -4.28 -5.33
CA TRP A 62 13.80 -5.02 -4.22
C TRP A 62 14.88 -5.38 -3.20
N TYR A 63 14.47 -5.47 -1.93
CA TYR A 63 15.35 -5.74 -0.80
C TYR A 63 14.71 -6.77 0.11
N PRO A 64 15.47 -7.77 0.60
CA PRO A 64 15.01 -8.67 1.65
C PRO A 64 15.07 -7.96 3.00
N TYR A 65 14.10 -8.23 3.85
CA TYR A 65 14.03 -7.75 5.22
C TYR A 65 13.50 -8.84 6.15
N GLU A 66 14.17 -9.12 7.25
CA GLU A 66 13.68 -10.05 8.26
C GLU A 66 12.66 -9.35 9.15
N PHE A 67 11.37 -9.55 8.87
CA PHE A 67 10.29 -8.91 9.61
C PHE A 67 10.35 -9.24 11.11
N ASP A 68 10.44 -8.21 11.94
CA ASP A 68 10.56 -8.28 13.39
C ASP A 68 9.21 -8.28 14.14
N GLY A 69 8.09 -8.29 13.41
CA GLY A 69 6.73 -8.18 13.96
C GLY A 69 6.29 -6.74 14.21
N HIS A 70 7.03 -5.72 13.70
CA HIS A 70 6.74 -4.31 13.88
C HIS A 70 6.53 -3.63 12.52
N PHE A 71 5.29 -3.38 12.13
CA PHE A 71 4.97 -2.87 10.79
C PHE A 71 5.56 -1.47 10.51
N ALA A 72 5.61 -0.58 11.49
CA ALA A 72 6.25 0.71 11.27
C ALA A 72 7.76 0.59 11.00
N ASN A 73 8.47 -0.38 11.62
CA ASN A 73 9.87 -0.64 11.30
C ASN A 73 10.03 -1.09 9.85
N LEU A 74 9.17 -2.01 9.40
CA LEU A 74 9.13 -2.49 8.01
C LEU A 74 8.94 -1.33 7.03
N LYS A 75 7.96 -0.46 7.25
CA LYS A 75 7.67 0.69 6.38
C LYS A 75 8.76 1.76 6.44
N ASN A 76 9.36 2.00 7.60
CA ASN A 76 10.50 2.91 7.74
C ASN A 76 11.75 2.36 7.03
N GLU A 77 11.99 1.05 7.07
CA GLU A 77 13.08 0.45 6.31
C GLU A 77 12.85 0.60 4.80
N LEU A 78 11.63 0.33 4.32
CA LEU A 78 11.26 0.53 2.93
C LEU A 78 11.50 1.99 2.48
N THR A 79 11.10 2.97 3.29
CA THR A 79 11.32 4.41 3.03
C THR A 79 12.79 4.74 2.78
N LYS A 80 13.75 4.15 3.50
CA LYS A 80 15.19 4.40 3.33
C LYS A 80 15.73 4.02 1.96
N HIS A 81 15.07 3.10 1.27
CA HIS A 81 15.44 2.65 -0.06
C HIS A 81 14.81 3.49 -1.19
N CYS A 82 13.90 4.39 -0.85
CA CYS A 82 13.21 5.26 -1.79
C CYS A 82 14.04 6.52 -2.07
N SER A 83 14.10 6.94 -3.34
CA SER A 83 14.83 8.13 -3.77
C SER A 83 13.97 9.20 -4.46
N GLY A 84 12.64 9.00 -4.51
CA GLY A 84 11.69 9.98 -5.03
C GLY A 84 11.50 11.18 -4.08
N ASP A 85 10.97 12.27 -4.60
CA ASP A 85 10.59 13.45 -3.82
C ASP A 85 9.40 13.15 -2.91
N TYR A 86 8.50 12.28 -3.40
CA TYR A 86 7.38 11.70 -2.67
C TYR A 86 7.45 10.18 -2.69
N ILE A 87 6.84 9.57 -1.70
CA ILE A 87 6.66 8.13 -1.57
C ILE A 87 5.16 7.83 -1.66
N PHE A 88 4.78 6.90 -2.52
CA PHE A 88 3.45 6.31 -2.53
C PHE A 88 3.56 4.88 -2.02
N GLN A 89 3.26 4.69 -0.75
CA GLN A 89 3.30 3.37 -0.11
C GLN A 89 2.00 2.62 -0.42
N ILE A 90 2.15 1.41 -0.96
CA ILE A 90 1.05 0.53 -1.36
C ILE A 90 1.32 -0.86 -0.78
N ASP A 91 0.33 -1.47 -0.14
CA ASP A 91 0.45 -2.86 0.31
C ASP A 91 0.27 -3.81 -0.89
N ALA A 92 0.93 -4.98 -0.89
CA ALA A 92 0.95 -5.86 -2.07
C ALA A 92 -0.43 -6.33 -2.53
N ASP A 93 -1.42 -6.36 -1.64
CA ASP A 93 -2.81 -6.73 -1.92
C ASP A 93 -3.70 -5.53 -2.33
N GLU A 94 -3.11 -4.35 -2.48
CA GLU A 94 -3.76 -3.15 -3.00
C GLU A 94 -3.33 -2.87 -4.45
N TYR A 95 -4.13 -2.08 -5.18
CA TYR A 95 -3.72 -1.50 -6.45
C TYR A 95 -4.48 -0.20 -6.74
N PRO A 96 -3.82 0.81 -7.34
CA PRO A 96 -4.44 2.10 -7.61
C PRO A 96 -5.41 2.04 -8.79
N HIS A 97 -6.44 2.88 -8.77
CA HIS A 97 -7.25 3.17 -9.95
C HIS A 97 -6.40 3.84 -11.03
N GLU A 98 -6.72 3.62 -12.30
CA GLU A 98 -5.94 4.16 -13.43
C GLU A 98 -5.96 5.69 -13.45
N THR A 99 -7.11 6.30 -13.20
CA THR A 99 -7.25 7.75 -13.11
C THR A 99 -6.37 8.36 -12.01
N LEU A 100 -6.22 7.69 -10.86
CA LEU A 100 -5.27 8.15 -9.83
C LEU A 100 -3.85 8.15 -10.37
N MET A 101 -3.44 7.08 -11.06
CA MET A 101 -2.11 6.98 -11.65
C MET A 101 -1.85 8.02 -12.73
N ASP A 102 -2.83 8.28 -13.58
CA ASP A 102 -2.73 9.28 -14.67
C ASP A 102 -2.58 10.70 -14.13
N ASN A 103 -3.17 11.01 -12.97
CA ASN A 103 -3.20 12.35 -12.40
C ASN A 103 -2.26 12.55 -11.20
N ILE A 104 -1.56 11.51 -10.73
CA ILE A 104 -0.80 11.57 -9.47
C ILE A 104 0.26 12.68 -9.47
N HIS A 105 0.98 12.90 -10.57
CA HIS A 105 1.98 13.95 -10.69
C HIS A 105 1.37 15.35 -10.63
N GLU A 106 0.26 15.60 -11.34
CA GLU A 106 -0.47 16.85 -11.27
C GLU A 106 -1.01 17.12 -9.86
N ILE A 107 -1.55 16.09 -9.20
CA ILE A 107 -2.00 16.17 -7.81
C ILE A 107 -0.86 16.60 -6.89
N LEU A 108 0.32 16.00 -7.01
CA LEU A 108 1.48 16.31 -6.17
C LEU A 108 2.10 17.68 -6.48
N GLU A 109 2.08 18.12 -7.74
CA GLU A 109 2.58 19.44 -8.15
C GLU A 109 1.67 20.58 -7.71
N THR A 110 0.36 20.33 -7.61
CA THR A 110 -0.63 21.34 -7.21
C THR A 110 -0.89 21.37 -5.70
N ASN A 111 -0.56 20.30 -4.98
CA ASN A 111 -0.77 20.18 -3.53
C ASN A 111 0.58 20.04 -2.82
N ASP A 112 1.20 21.16 -2.48
CA ASP A 112 2.47 21.17 -1.72
C ASP A 112 2.22 20.86 -0.22
N VAL A 113 1.74 19.65 0.06
CA VAL A 113 1.51 19.15 1.42
C VAL A 113 2.44 17.98 1.73
N ASP A 114 2.69 17.75 3.01
CA ASP A 114 3.62 16.71 3.45
C ASP A 114 3.02 15.31 3.35
N VAL A 115 1.70 15.19 3.58
CA VAL A 115 0.99 13.91 3.57
C VAL A 115 -0.35 14.04 2.84
N ILE A 116 -0.68 13.06 2.01
CA ILE A 116 -1.99 12.94 1.37
C ILE A 116 -2.61 11.59 1.74
N LEU A 117 -3.80 11.63 2.32
CA LEU A 117 -4.60 10.44 2.55
C LEU A 117 -5.31 10.02 1.26
N VAL A 118 -5.21 8.74 0.95
CA VAL A 118 -5.81 8.13 -0.25
C VAL A 118 -7.02 7.29 0.19
N PRO A 119 -8.21 7.49 -0.40
CA PRO A 119 -9.36 6.65 -0.12
C PRO A 119 -9.12 5.22 -0.60
N ARG A 120 -9.78 4.26 0.05
CA ARG A 120 -9.63 2.84 -0.26
C ARG A 120 -10.98 2.16 -0.42
N VAL A 121 -11.15 1.47 -1.53
CA VAL A 121 -12.29 0.63 -1.84
C VAL A 121 -12.00 -0.79 -1.36
N ASN A 122 -12.55 -1.16 -0.20
CA ASN A 122 -12.44 -2.51 0.33
C ASN A 122 -13.61 -3.37 -0.16
N THR A 123 -13.32 -4.50 -0.78
CA THR A 123 -14.32 -5.52 -1.13
C THR A 123 -13.93 -6.86 -0.51
N VAL A 124 -14.93 -7.61 -0.01
CA VAL A 124 -14.69 -8.92 0.62
C VAL A 124 -15.61 -9.95 -0.03
N GLU A 125 -15.04 -10.84 -0.84
CA GLU A 125 -15.78 -11.94 -1.43
C GLU A 125 -16.18 -12.93 -0.35
N GLY A 126 -17.45 -13.39 -0.38
CA GLY A 126 -18.00 -14.29 0.65
C GLY A 126 -18.47 -13.56 1.92
N LEU A 127 -18.50 -12.23 1.95
CA LEU A 127 -19.01 -11.45 3.08
C LEU A 127 -20.50 -11.74 3.32
N THR A 128 -20.87 -12.04 4.55
CA THR A 128 -22.26 -12.29 4.97
C THR A 128 -22.75 -11.23 5.93
N GLN A 129 -24.07 -11.15 6.11
CA GLN A 129 -24.69 -10.26 7.09
C GLN A 129 -24.17 -10.53 8.52
N GLN A 130 -23.88 -11.78 8.86
CA GLN A 130 -23.33 -12.15 10.17
C GLN A 130 -21.92 -11.56 10.39
N HIS A 131 -21.08 -11.54 9.35
CA HIS A 131 -19.75 -10.92 9.42
C HIS A 131 -19.86 -9.41 9.60
N ILE A 132 -20.76 -8.75 8.86
CA ILE A 132 -21.01 -7.31 8.95
C ILE A 132 -21.42 -6.92 10.38
N GLU A 133 -22.34 -7.66 10.98
CA GLU A 133 -22.83 -7.43 12.35
C GLU A 133 -21.71 -7.72 13.38
N LYS A 134 -20.99 -8.84 13.23
CA LYS A 134 -19.89 -9.24 14.13
C LYS A 134 -18.79 -8.19 14.21
N TRP A 135 -18.41 -7.59 13.06
CA TRP A 135 -17.31 -6.64 12.99
C TRP A 135 -17.76 -5.17 13.01
N GLY A 136 -19.07 -4.90 13.04
CA GLY A 136 -19.63 -3.55 13.05
C GLY A 136 -19.35 -2.76 11.77
N TRP A 137 -19.24 -3.47 10.64
CA TRP A 137 -18.89 -2.85 9.36
C TRP A 137 -20.09 -2.16 8.72
N LYS A 138 -19.79 -1.15 7.89
CA LYS A 138 -20.75 -0.49 7.02
C LYS A 138 -20.45 -0.90 5.59
N VAL A 139 -21.47 -1.32 4.85
CA VAL A 139 -21.36 -1.69 3.44
C VAL A 139 -22.31 -0.81 2.66
N ASN A 140 -21.80 -0.13 1.63
CA ASN A 140 -22.61 0.73 0.78
C ASN A 140 -23.31 -0.06 -0.35
N GLU A 141 -24.04 0.64 -1.21
CA GLU A 141 -24.81 0.02 -2.31
C GLU A 141 -23.91 -0.67 -3.36
N GLU A 142 -22.65 -0.21 -3.51
CA GLU A 142 -21.65 -0.80 -4.38
C GLU A 142 -20.97 -2.05 -3.76
N GLY A 143 -21.28 -2.38 -2.50
CA GLY A 143 -20.67 -3.50 -1.79
C GLY A 143 -19.32 -3.16 -1.15
N TRP A 144 -18.95 -1.87 -1.03
CA TRP A 144 -17.70 -1.44 -0.42
C TRP A 144 -17.80 -1.34 1.09
N VAL A 145 -16.79 -1.91 1.75
CA VAL A 145 -16.72 -1.95 3.22
C VAL A 145 -16.06 -0.69 3.75
N ASN A 146 -16.74 0.02 4.64
CA ASN A 146 -16.28 1.19 5.38
C ASN A 146 -15.72 2.34 4.51
N PHE A 147 -16.11 2.42 3.23
CA PHE A 147 -15.67 3.52 2.35
C PHE A 147 -16.01 4.89 2.99
N PRO A 148 -15.11 5.89 2.92
CA PRO A 148 -13.89 6.01 2.08
C PRO A 148 -12.61 5.41 2.68
N ASP A 149 -12.58 4.96 3.93
CA ASP A 149 -11.42 4.32 4.58
C ASP A 149 -10.07 4.99 4.22
N PRO A 150 -9.87 6.29 4.53
CA PRO A 150 -8.70 7.04 4.09
C PRO A 150 -7.42 6.50 4.71
N GLN A 151 -6.42 6.22 3.86
CA GLN A 151 -5.16 5.61 4.24
C GLN A 151 -3.99 6.58 4.11
N TRP A 152 -3.03 6.51 5.04
CA TRP A 152 -1.74 7.18 4.98
C TRP A 152 -0.91 6.56 3.86
N ARG A 153 -0.96 7.09 2.64
CA ARG A 153 -0.32 6.43 1.49
C ARG A 153 0.70 7.28 0.77
N ILE A 154 0.50 8.59 0.67
CA ILE A 154 1.42 9.45 -0.06
C ILE A 154 2.03 10.44 0.93
N TYR A 155 3.36 10.56 0.90
CA TYR A 155 4.08 11.49 1.79
C TYR A 155 5.40 11.95 1.19
N LYS A 156 5.85 13.16 1.56
CA LYS A 156 7.17 13.68 1.21
C LYS A 156 8.26 12.76 1.74
N ASN A 157 9.28 12.50 0.93
CA ASN A 157 10.46 11.77 1.35
C ASN A 157 11.36 12.67 2.18
N SER A 158 11.09 12.74 3.48
CA SER A 158 11.77 13.60 4.45
C SER A 158 12.17 12.78 5.68
N GLU A 159 13.34 13.05 6.24
CA GLU A 159 13.83 12.39 7.46
C GLU A 159 12.92 12.61 8.69
N SER A 160 12.15 13.71 8.70
CA SER A 160 11.21 14.00 9.79
C SER A 160 9.97 13.11 9.74
N ILE A 161 9.53 12.69 8.54
CA ILE A 161 8.31 11.91 8.34
C ILE A 161 8.63 10.43 8.50
N ARG A 162 7.97 9.79 9.45
CA ARG A 162 8.20 8.37 9.74
C ARG A 162 6.94 7.67 10.19
N TRP A 163 6.91 6.36 10.03
CA TRP A 163 5.87 5.49 10.55
C TRP A 163 6.09 5.20 12.03
N GLU A 164 5.01 5.17 12.80
CA GLU A 164 4.96 4.78 14.20
C GLU A 164 3.85 3.74 14.43
N ASN A 165 3.95 3.04 15.54
CA ASN A 165 3.16 1.93 16.04
C ASN A 165 3.51 0.57 15.43
N LYS A 166 3.41 -0.45 16.28
CA LYS A 166 3.66 -1.85 15.91
C LYS A 166 2.61 -2.37 14.91
N VAL A 167 1.34 -2.04 15.17
CA VAL A 167 0.16 -2.29 14.33
C VAL A 167 -0.68 -1.01 14.26
N HIS A 168 -1.55 -0.87 13.28
CA HIS A 168 -2.31 0.35 13.01
C HIS A 168 -1.38 1.57 12.88
N GLU A 169 -0.34 1.37 12.07
CA GLU A 169 0.72 2.35 11.90
C GLU A 169 0.19 3.62 11.24
N LYS A 170 0.76 4.74 11.68
CA LYS A 170 0.46 6.07 11.18
C LYS A 170 1.73 6.86 10.92
N LEU A 171 1.67 7.82 10.01
CA LEU A 171 2.74 8.79 9.79
C LEU A 171 2.73 9.86 10.86
N VAL A 172 3.93 10.27 11.28
CA VAL A 172 4.18 11.39 12.18
C VAL A 172 5.32 12.24 11.64
N GLY A 173 5.53 13.44 12.23
CA GLY A 173 6.63 14.33 11.85
C GLY A 173 6.37 15.16 10.59
N TYR A 174 5.13 15.27 10.16
CA TYR A 174 4.67 16.16 9.10
C TYR A 174 3.97 17.40 9.68
N ASP A 175 3.95 18.49 8.95
CA ASP A 175 3.28 19.74 9.33
C ASP A 175 1.93 19.91 8.61
N THR A 176 1.83 19.41 7.38
CA THR A 176 0.64 19.59 6.53
C THR A 176 0.09 18.26 6.02
N ILE A 177 -1.25 18.16 5.98
CA ILE A 177 -1.97 16.97 5.52
C ILE A 177 -3.19 17.36 4.70
N SER A 178 -3.47 16.59 3.67
CA SER A 178 -4.66 16.69 2.84
C SER A 178 -5.28 15.32 2.57
N ASN A 179 -6.50 15.30 2.04
CA ASN A 179 -7.16 14.09 1.57
C ASN A 179 -7.40 14.22 0.07
N LEU A 180 -7.27 13.14 -0.67
CA LEU A 180 -7.87 13.06 -1.99
C LEU A 180 -9.41 13.09 -1.86
N PRO A 181 -10.13 13.62 -2.87
CA PRO A 181 -11.58 13.49 -2.94
C PRO A 181 -12.02 12.01 -2.76
N TRP A 182 -13.10 11.82 -2.00
CA TRP A 182 -13.60 10.48 -1.70
C TRP A 182 -14.43 9.96 -2.87
N MET A 183 -13.72 9.47 -3.89
CA MET A 183 -14.29 8.93 -5.11
C MET A 183 -13.48 7.72 -5.58
N GLU A 184 -14.12 6.81 -6.28
CA GLU A 184 -13.53 5.56 -6.75
C GLU A 184 -12.26 5.81 -7.59
N GLU A 185 -12.35 6.78 -8.50
CA GLU A 185 -11.30 7.10 -9.47
C GLU A 185 -9.99 7.57 -8.83
N LEU A 186 -10.03 8.01 -7.58
CA LEU A 186 -8.86 8.46 -6.81
C LEU A 186 -8.52 7.51 -5.66
N SER A 187 -9.02 6.27 -5.72
CA SER A 187 -8.89 5.28 -4.64
C SER A 187 -7.86 4.20 -4.95
N LEU A 188 -7.43 3.53 -3.89
CA LEU A 188 -6.83 2.20 -3.94
C LEU A 188 -7.92 1.15 -3.85
N TYR A 189 -7.85 0.09 -4.66
CA TYR A 189 -8.65 -1.12 -4.50
C TYR A 189 -7.94 -2.10 -3.57
N HIS A 190 -8.71 -2.74 -2.70
CA HIS A 190 -8.24 -3.71 -1.74
C HIS A 190 -9.23 -4.88 -1.66
N PRO A 191 -9.23 -5.76 -2.66
CA PRO A 191 -10.09 -6.93 -2.68
C PRO A 191 -9.52 -8.04 -1.79
N LYS A 192 -10.38 -8.65 -1.00
CA LYS A 192 -10.07 -9.82 -0.17
C LYS A 192 -11.14 -10.89 -0.33
N ASP A 193 -10.81 -12.10 0.06
CA ASP A 193 -11.78 -13.12 0.41
C ASP A 193 -12.01 -13.18 1.91
N ILE A 194 -13.11 -13.80 2.31
CA ILE A 194 -13.53 -13.87 3.71
C ILE A 194 -12.55 -14.68 4.58
N GLU A 195 -11.97 -15.74 4.04
CA GLU A 195 -11.04 -16.59 4.79
C GLU A 195 -9.75 -15.83 5.15
N ARG A 196 -9.25 -15.04 4.20
CA ARG A 196 -8.08 -14.19 4.42
C ARG A 196 -8.39 -13.10 5.45
N GLN A 197 -9.58 -12.50 5.38
CA GLN A 197 -9.99 -11.48 6.33
C GLN A 197 -10.13 -12.04 7.76
N GLU A 198 -10.69 -13.23 7.92
CA GLU A 198 -10.80 -13.90 9.23
C GLU A 198 -9.42 -14.18 9.82
N LYS A 199 -8.50 -14.77 9.04
CA LYS A 199 -7.12 -15.04 9.47
C LYS A 199 -6.37 -13.76 9.85
N GLN A 200 -6.58 -12.66 9.12
CA GLN A 200 -5.96 -11.38 9.43
C GLN A 200 -6.48 -10.81 10.76
N ASN A 201 -7.78 -10.87 11.00
CA ASN A 201 -8.36 -10.43 12.27
C ASN A 201 -7.81 -11.25 13.45
N GLU A 202 -7.77 -12.58 13.32
CA GLU A 202 -7.18 -13.48 14.32
C GLU A 202 -5.71 -13.14 14.59
N TYR A 203 -4.93 -12.88 13.54
CA TYR A 203 -3.53 -12.49 13.70
C TYR A 203 -3.36 -11.17 14.46
N TYR A 204 -4.15 -10.15 14.13
CA TYR A 204 -4.09 -8.87 14.84
C TYR A 204 -4.47 -8.98 16.31
N ASP A 205 -5.43 -9.84 16.65
CA ASP A 205 -5.81 -10.12 18.05
C ASP A 205 -4.64 -10.72 18.86
N THR A 206 -3.67 -11.37 18.20
CA THR A 206 -2.45 -11.90 18.86
C THR A 206 -1.35 -10.85 19.09
N LEU A 207 -1.44 -9.68 18.44
CA LEU A 207 -0.39 -8.64 18.49
C LEU A 207 -0.71 -7.51 19.48
N VAL A 208 -1.95 -7.44 19.97
CA VAL A 208 -2.47 -6.47 20.96
C VAL A 208 -2.43 -7.08 22.40
#